data_76696adfa9dedbcd99058c440a686ffc
#
_entry.id   76696adfa9dedbcd99058c440a686ffc
#
_cell.length_a   1.000
_cell.length_b   1.000
_cell.length_c   1.000
_cell.angle_alpha   90.00
_cell.angle_beta   90.00
_cell.angle_gamma   90.00
#
_symmetry.space_group_name_H-M   'P 1'
#
loop_
_entity.id
_entity.type
_entity.pdbx_description
1 polymer ?
#
loop_
_entity_poly.entity_id
_entity_poly.type
_entity_poly.pdbx_seq_one_letter_code
_entity_poly.pdbx_strand_id
1 'polypeptide(L)'
;KFDAPLPSDFRPKIRDRYREAFATRLRAIPGVHDTITSLQAMLAVASGSSPEGLVQKLHQTGLSEYFGQHVYSSHQVERGKPAPDLFLFTAESLGVRPGACTVIEDSAKGIKAAVSANMRAIGFTGGGHCGPGHADSLLAEGANAVVKHMRDLRNVV
;
A
#
# COMPACT_ATOMS: atom_id res chain seq x y z
N LYS A 1 1.65 -20.92 -19.92
CA LYS A 1 0.39 -20.34 -20.49
C LYS A 1 -0.69 -21.37 -20.22
N PHE A 2 -1.81 -20.95 -19.61
CA PHE A 2 -2.99 -21.79 -19.48
C PHE A 2 -3.79 -21.63 -20.79
N ASP A 3 -3.96 -22.71 -21.54
CA ASP A 3 -4.65 -22.70 -22.84
C ASP A 3 -6.18 -22.84 -22.73
N ALA A 4 -6.72 -22.97 -21.52
CA ALA A 4 -8.15 -23.06 -21.26
C ALA A 4 -8.69 -21.81 -20.56
N PRO A 5 -9.89 -21.34 -20.92
CA PRO A 5 -10.52 -20.24 -20.23
C PRO A 5 -10.84 -20.65 -18.79
N LEU A 6 -10.70 -19.68 -17.86
CA LEU A 6 -11.06 -19.93 -16.47
C LEU A 6 -12.58 -20.22 -16.36
N PRO A 7 -12.99 -21.18 -15.49
CA PRO A 7 -14.41 -21.42 -15.21
C PRO A 7 -15.14 -20.11 -14.84
N SER A 8 -16.39 -19.98 -15.24
CA SER A 8 -17.18 -18.76 -14.99
C SER A 8 -17.34 -18.44 -13.50
N ASP A 9 -17.29 -19.44 -12.64
CA ASP A 9 -17.37 -19.33 -11.19
C ASP A 9 -16.00 -19.13 -10.49
N PHE A 10 -14.91 -19.13 -11.25
CA PHE A 10 -13.56 -18.96 -10.68
C PHE A 10 -13.38 -17.65 -9.93
N ARG A 11 -13.77 -16.53 -10.55
CA ARG A 11 -13.66 -15.19 -9.93
C ARG A 11 -14.51 -15.06 -8.66
N PRO A 12 -15.81 -15.45 -8.65
CA PRO A 12 -16.60 -15.48 -7.42
C PRO A 12 -15.97 -16.33 -6.31
N LYS A 13 -15.56 -17.56 -6.60
CA LYS A 13 -14.95 -18.47 -5.62
C LYS A 13 -13.64 -17.92 -5.02
N ILE A 14 -12.80 -17.33 -5.84
CA ILE A 14 -11.56 -16.69 -5.37
C ILE A 14 -11.88 -15.49 -4.48
N ARG A 15 -12.83 -14.64 -4.86
CA ARG A 15 -13.25 -13.49 -4.06
C ARG A 15 -13.77 -13.91 -2.69
N ASP A 16 -14.59 -14.96 -2.62
CA ASP A 16 -15.15 -15.46 -1.36
C ASP A 16 -14.05 -16.05 -0.46
N ARG A 17 -13.09 -16.80 -1.02
CA ARG A 17 -11.90 -17.27 -0.29
C ARG A 17 -11.03 -16.13 0.25
N TYR A 18 -10.83 -15.07 -0.53
CA TYR A 18 -10.12 -13.88 -0.04
C TYR A 18 -10.87 -13.20 1.09
N ARG A 19 -12.19 -13.06 0.97
CA ARG A 19 -13.02 -12.45 2.02
C ARG A 19 -12.91 -13.25 3.32
N GLU A 20 -13.04 -14.56 3.27
CA GLU A 20 -12.90 -15.45 4.43
C GLU A 20 -11.47 -15.37 5.04
N ALA A 21 -10.44 -15.44 4.20
CA ALA A 21 -9.06 -15.34 4.65
C ALA A 21 -8.77 -13.98 5.31
N PHE A 22 -9.26 -12.88 4.76
CA PHE A 22 -9.13 -11.57 5.37
C PHE A 22 -9.89 -11.49 6.70
N ALA A 23 -11.13 -11.99 6.77
CA ALA A 23 -11.91 -11.97 8.00
C ALA A 23 -11.24 -12.74 9.16
N THR A 24 -10.52 -13.82 8.85
CA THR A 24 -9.98 -14.73 9.89
C THR A 24 -8.47 -14.58 10.13
N ARG A 25 -7.70 -14.21 9.11
CA ARG A 25 -6.23 -14.29 9.11
C ARG A 25 -5.51 -12.95 8.98
N LEU A 26 -6.20 -11.89 8.58
CA LEU A 26 -5.57 -10.59 8.43
C LEU A 26 -5.07 -10.09 9.79
N ARG A 27 -3.80 -9.68 9.81
CA ARG A 27 -3.13 -9.09 10.98
C ARG A 27 -2.33 -7.88 10.54
N ALA A 28 -2.20 -6.92 11.43
CA ALA A 28 -1.27 -5.81 11.23
C ALA A 28 0.19 -6.33 11.15
N ILE A 29 1.01 -5.69 10.34
CA ILE A 29 2.44 -6.00 10.30
C ILE A 29 3.06 -5.68 11.68
N PRO A 30 3.90 -6.58 12.23
CA PRO A 30 4.53 -6.36 13.53
C PRO A 30 5.26 -5.00 13.62
N GLY A 31 5.01 -4.26 14.69
CA GLY A 31 5.63 -2.97 14.96
C GLY A 31 5.01 -1.78 14.22
N VAL A 32 3.94 -1.98 13.40
CA VAL A 32 3.33 -0.87 12.65
C VAL A 32 2.71 0.18 13.59
N HIS A 33 2.05 -0.24 14.67
CA HIS A 33 1.43 0.68 15.64
C HIS A 33 2.47 1.60 16.29
N ASP A 34 3.56 1.01 16.81
CA ASP A 34 4.64 1.78 17.45
C ASP A 34 5.35 2.71 16.46
N THR A 35 5.52 2.25 15.21
CA THR A 35 6.13 3.05 14.16
C THR A 35 5.26 4.24 13.82
N ILE A 36 3.98 4.03 13.52
CA ILE A 36 3.03 5.10 13.17
C ILE A 36 2.95 6.14 14.29
N THR A 37 2.82 5.70 15.55
CA THR A 37 2.72 6.60 16.70
C THR A 37 3.99 7.44 16.91
N SER A 38 5.15 6.94 16.46
CA SER A 38 6.42 7.66 16.59
C SER A 38 6.69 8.67 15.46
N LEU A 39 5.93 8.62 14.37
CA LEU A 39 6.10 9.54 13.25
C LEU A 39 5.42 10.87 13.54
N GLN A 40 6.16 11.97 13.41
CA GLN A 40 5.63 13.33 13.49
C GLN A 40 5.24 13.84 12.10
N ALA A 41 4.30 13.13 11.47
CA ALA A 41 3.88 13.42 10.09
C ALA A 41 2.37 13.23 9.94
N MET A 42 1.80 13.91 8.97
CA MET A 42 0.44 13.61 8.50
C MET A 42 0.45 12.28 7.76
N LEU A 43 -0.48 11.40 8.10
CA LEU A 43 -0.54 10.03 7.59
C LEU A 43 -1.75 9.85 6.69
N ALA A 44 -1.56 9.09 5.62
CA ALA A 44 -2.65 8.70 4.73
C ALA A 44 -2.46 7.27 4.21
N VAL A 45 -3.56 6.64 3.83
CA VAL A 45 -3.55 5.37 3.10
C VAL A 45 -3.98 5.61 1.66
N ALA A 46 -3.18 5.11 0.71
CA ALA A 46 -3.46 5.12 -0.73
C ALA A 46 -3.39 3.69 -1.28
N SER A 47 -4.53 3.08 -1.56
CA SER A 47 -4.62 1.64 -1.86
C SER A 47 -5.39 1.33 -3.14
N GLY A 48 -5.01 0.22 -3.81
CA GLY A 48 -5.78 -0.37 -4.92
C GLY A 48 -7.04 -1.12 -4.50
N SER A 49 -7.32 -1.28 -3.19
CA SER A 49 -8.52 -1.92 -2.68
C SER A 49 -9.76 -1.05 -2.91
N SER A 50 -10.96 -1.68 -2.97
CA SER A 50 -12.21 -0.90 -2.94
C SER A 50 -12.34 -0.11 -1.63
N PRO A 51 -13.09 1.00 -1.61
CA PRO A 51 -13.27 1.82 -0.40
C PRO A 51 -13.75 1.00 0.80
N GLU A 52 -14.78 0.16 0.61
CA GLU A 52 -15.35 -0.68 1.67
C GLU A 52 -14.33 -1.71 2.17
N GLY A 53 -13.61 -2.37 1.25
CA GLY A 53 -12.58 -3.34 1.59
C GLY A 53 -11.41 -2.71 2.32
N LEU A 54 -11.08 -1.46 2.03
CA LEU A 54 -10.02 -0.71 2.70
C LEU A 54 -10.42 -0.36 4.13
N VAL A 55 -11.61 0.20 4.34
CA VAL A 55 -12.17 0.51 5.67
C VAL A 55 -12.22 -0.75 6.53
N GLN A 56 -12.72 -1.86 6.00
CA GLN A 56 -12.79 -3.13 6.73
C GLN A 56 -11.40 -3.62 7.16
N LYS A 57 -10.39 -3.56 6.29
CA LYS A 57 -9.02 -3.99 6.60
C LYS A 57 -8.39 -3.12 7.70
N LEU A 58 -8.54 -1.81 7.61
CA LEU A 58 -8.01 -0.88 8.61
C LEU A 58 -8.67 -1.10 9.97
N HIS A 59 -9.98 -1.27 9.99
CA HIS A 59 -10.72 -1.57 11.24
C HIS A 59 -10.25 -2.89 11.87
N GLN A 60 -10.16 -3.95 11.07
CA GLN A 60 -9.77 -5.28 11.55
C GLN A 60 -8.33 -5.32 12.08
N THR A 61 -7.45 -4.48 11.56
CA THR A 61 -6.05 -4.40 11.99
C THR A 61 -5.81 -3.35 13.08
N GLY A 62 -6.86 -2.65 13.53
CA GLY A 62 -6.74 -1.58 14.54
C GLY A 62 -6.02 -0.33 14.04
N LEU A 63 -5.99 -0.11 12.72
CA LEU A 63 -5.25 1.01 12.11
C LEU A 63 -6.13 2.20 11.74
N SER A 64 -7.45 2.09 11.82
CA SER A 64 -8.39 3.15 11.37
C SER A 64 -8.14 4.50 12.03
N GLU A 65 -7.88 4.52 13.34
CA GLU A 65 -7.75 5.75 14.11
C GLU A 65 -6.53 6.59 13.73
N TYR A 66 -5.47 5.95 13.19
CA TYR A 66 -4.25 6.66 12.79
C TYR A 66 -4.42 7.49 11.52
N PHE A 67 -5.36 7.11 10.66
CA PHE A 67 -5.53 7.74 9.35
C PHE A 67 -6.79 8.63 9.28
N GLY A 68 -7.74 8.45 10.19
CA GLY A 68 -8.97 9.23 10.20
C GLY A 68 -9.69 9.22 8.84
N GLN A 69 -9.90 10.40 8.26
CA GLN A 69 -10.50 10.56 6.93
C GLN A 69 -9.51 10.42 5.77
N HIS A 70 -8.21 10.32 6.04
CA HIS A 70 -7.17 10.28 5.00
C HIS A 70 -6.94 8.86 4.47
N VAL A 71 -8.02 8.27 3.92
CA VAL A 71 -8.03 6.90 3.38
C VAL A 71 -8.55 6.97 1.94
N TYR A 72 -7.66 6.70 0.98
CA TYR A 72 -7.91 6.90 -0.45
C TYR A 72 -7.79 5.58 -1.22
N SER A 73 -8.74 5.37 -2.13
CA SER A 73 -8.85 4.20 -2.99
C SER A 73 -8.56 4.55 -4.45
N SER A 74 -7.96 3.61 -5.19
CA SER A 74 -7.81 3.75 -6.64
C SER A 74 -9.13 3.88 -7.41
N HIS A 75 -10.26 3.61 -6.78
CA HIS A 75 -11.60 3.84 -7.35
C HIS A 75 -11.98 5.33 -7.41
N GLN A 76 -11.20 6.20 -6.80
CA GLN A 76 -11.42 7.66 -6.79
C GLN A 76 -10.63 8.38 -7.90
N VAL A 77 -9.84 7.64 -8.68
CA VAL A 77 -8.99 8.19 -9.73
C VAL A 77 -9.21 7.45 -11.05
N GLU A 78 -8.83 8.08 -12.16
CA GLU A 78 -9.00 7.49 -13.49
C GLU A 78 -8.07 6.30 -13.70
N ARG A 79 -6.80 6.42 -13.29
CA ARG A 79 -5.77 5.41 -13.51
C ARG A 79 -5.17 4.96 -12.18
N GLY A 80 -5.27 3.68 -11.89
CA GLY A 80 -4.58 3.08 -10.73
C GLY A 80 -3.07 2.89 -10.97
N LYS A 81 -2.35 2.51 -9.90
CA LYS A 81 -0.92 2.15 -9.97
C LYS A 81 -0.63 1.19 -11.14
N PRO A 82 0.35 1.44 -11.99
CA PRO A 82 1.54 2.28 -11.79
C PRO A 82 1.40 3.74 -12.19
N ALA A 83 0.21 4.24 -12.58
CA ALA A 83 0.01 5.67 -12.81
C ALA A 83 0.12 6.44 -11.48
N PRO A 84 0.59 7.71 -11.51
CA PRO A 84 0.80 8.52 -10.30
C PRO A 84 -0.50 9.06 -9.70
N ASP A 85 -1.63 8.92 -10.38
CA ASP A 85 -2.90 9.59 -10.12
C ASP A 85 -3.36 9.45 -8.66
N LEU A 86 -3.28 8.24 -8.10
CA LEU A 86 -3.71 7.99 -6.72
C LEU A 86 -2.85 8.74 -5.70
N PHE A 87 -1.55 8.78 -5.89
CA PHE A 87 -0.65 9.49 -4.98
C PHE A 87 -0.77 11.00 -5.13
N LEU A 88 -0.92 11.52 -6.35
CA LEU A 88 -1.17 12.94 -6.60
C LEU A 88 -2.50 13.39 -5.99
N PHE A 89 -3.58 12.60 -6.18
CA PHE A 89 -4.86 12.84 -5.54
C PHE A 89 -4.78 12.85 -4.01
N THR A 90 -4.00 11.91 -3.45
CA THR A 90 -3.77 11.86 -2.00
C THR A 90 -3.06 13.11 -1.50
N ALA A 91 -1.98 13.54 -2.17
CA ALA A 91 -1.24 14.74 -1.79
C ALA A 91 -2.10 16.02 -1.90
N GLU A 92 -2.88 16.15 -2.95
CA GLU A 92 -3.84 17.24 -3.14
C GLU A 92 -4.88 17.28 -2.01
N SER A 93 -5.47 16.12 -1.68
CA SER A 93 -6.46 15.99 -0.60
C SER A 93 -5.89 16.31 0.79
N LEU A 94 -4.58 16.12 0.98
CA LEU A 94 -3.86 16.51 2.20
C LEU A 94 -3.40 17.97 2.19
N GLY A 95 -3.51 18.67 1.07
CA GLY A 95 -3.00 20.04 0.90
C GLY A 95 -1.47 20.13 0.92
N VAL A 96 -0.76 19.06 0.54
CA VAL A 96 0.71 18.98 0.56
C VAL A 96 1.29 18.83 -0.84
N ARG A 97 2.50 19.36 -1.04
CA ARG A 97 3.20 19.20 -2.32
C ARG A 97 3.71 17.75 -2.46
N PRO A 98 3.65 17.14 -3.66
CA PRO A 98 4.14 15.79 -3.89
C PRO A 98 5.57 15.54 -3.39
N GLY A 99 6.50 16.47 -3.67
CA GLY A 99 7.89 16.36 -3.22
C GLY A 99 8.10 16.43 -1.69
N ALA A 100 7.07 16.77 -0.91
CA ALA A 100 7.08 16.68 0.55
C ALA A 100 6.50 15.37 1.08
N CYS A 101 6.04 14.48 0.20
CA CYS A 101 5.47 13.20 0.56
C CYS A 101 6.51 12.07 0.49
N THR A 102 6.46 11.18 1.46
CA THR A 102 7.16 9.88 1.41
C THR A 102 6.13 8.78 1.30
N VAL A 103 6.27 7.93 0.29
CA VAL A 103 5.42 6.76 0.05
C VAL A 103 6.13 5.52 0.55
N ILE A 104 5.44 4.70 1.34
CA ILE A 104 5.88 3.37 1.76
C ILE A 104 5.11 2.35 0.95
N GLU A 105 5.79 1.53 0.19
CA GLU A 105 5.17 0.59 -0.77
C GLU A 105 5.89 -0.76 -0.82
N ASP A 106 5.12 -1.82 -1.03
CA ASP A 106 5.61 -3.19 -1.13
C ASP A 106 5.55 -3.75 -2.55
N SER A 107 5.07 -2.97 -3.51
CA SER A 107 4.92 -3.42 -4.90
C SER A 107 5.74 -2.56 -5.88
N ALA A 108 6.33 -3.21 -6.89
CA ALA A 108 7.02 -2.53 -7.99
C ALA A 108 6.14 -1.48 -8.68
N LYS A 109 4.84 -1.80 -8.90
CA LYS A 109 3.88 -0.85 -9.47
C LYS A 109 3.64 0.37 -8.58
N GLY A 110 3.63 0.18 -7.26
CA GLY A 110 3.45 1.28 -6.31
C GLY A 110 4.69 2.17 -6.22
N ILE A 111 5.89 1.60 -6.20
CA ILE A 111 7.14 2.37 -6.27
C ILE A 111 7.18 3.21 -7.55
N LYS A 112 6.90 2.60 -8.71
CA LYS A 112 6.85 3.32 -9.98
C LYS A 112 5.85 4.48 -9.96
N ALA A 113 4.67 4.28 -9.38
CA ALA A 113 3.65 5.33 -9.23
C ALA A 113 4.16 6.49 -8.35
N ALA A 114 4.82 6.19 -7.23
CA ALA A 114 5.37 7.20 -6.32
C ALA A 114 6.48 8.02 -7.00
N VAL A 115 7.41 7.36 -7.68
CA VAL A 115 8.47 8.02 -8.46
C VAL A 115 7.86 8.90 -9.55
N SER A 116 6.86 8.40 -10.29
CA SER A 116 6.16 9.16 -11.33
C SER A 116 5.37 10.37 -10.77
N ALA A 117 5.01 10.34 -9.47
CA ALA A 117 4.39 11.45 -8.76
C ALA A 117 5.41 12.45 -8.20
N ASN A 118 6.71 12.29 -8.43
CA ASN A 118 7.80 13.05 -7.81
C ASN A 118 7.77 12.99 -6.27
N MET A 119 7.41 11.84 -5.72
CA MET A 119 7.43 11.55 -4.29
C MET A 119 8.63 10.68 -3.93
N ARG A 120 9.13 10.82 -2.71
CA ARG A 120 10.11 9.90 -2.17
C ARG A 120 9.46 8.53 -1.98
N ALA A 121 10.11 7.46 -2.45
CA ALA A 121 9.58 6.09 -2.39
C ALA A 121 10.47 5.19 -1.53
N ILE A 122 9.90 4.60 -0.49
CA ILE A 122 10.57 3.61 0.38
C ILE A 122 9.92 2.25 0.13
N GLY A 123 10.73 1.29 -0.30
CA GLY A 123 10.29 -0.09 -0.46
C GLY A 123 10.13 -0.79 0.89
N PHE A 124 9.06 -1.56 1.06
CA PHE A 124 8.83 -2.38 2.24
C PHE A 124 8.77 -3.86 1.86
N THR A 125 9.64 -4.68 2.47
CA THR A 125 9.74 -6.12 2.17
C THR A 125 9.37 -7.02 3.34
N GLY A 126 8.74 -6.48 4.38
CA GLY A 126 8.29 -7.25 5.55
C GLY A 126 6.97 -7.99 5.36
N GLY A 127 6.31 -7.87 4.22
CA GLY A 127 5.11 -8.62 3.88
C GLY A 127 5.40 -10.09 3.59
N GLY A 128 4.49 -10.99 3.99
CA GLY A 128 4.66 -12.43 3.80
C GLY A 128 4.74 -12.90 2.33
N HIS A 129 4.40 -12.05 1.38
CA HIS A 129 4.52 -12.30 -0.06
C HIS A 129 5.88 -11.89 -0.64
N CYS A 130 6.71 -11.17 0.12
CA CYS A 130 8.01 -10.68 -0.33
C CYS A 130 9.06 -11.79 -0.24
N GLY A 131 9.38 -12.40 -1.39
CA GLY A 131 10.39 -13.45 -1.51
C GLY A 131 11.79 -12.92 -1.84
N PRO A 132 12.75 -13.83 -2.10
CA PRO A 132 14.08 -13.46 -2.59
C PRO A 132 14.01 -12.57 -3.84
N GLY A 133 14.89 -11.57 -3.94
CA GLY A 133 14.93 -10.62 -5.06
C GLY A 133 13.85 -9.54 -5.05
N HIS A 134 12.91 -9.58 -4.08
CA HIS A 134 11.85 -8.56 -4.02
C HIS A 134 12.41 -7.16 -3.76
N ALA A 135 13.41 -7.04 -2.88
CA ALA A 135 14.08 -5.76 -2.62
C ALA A 135 14.72 -5.17 -3.89
N ASP A 136 15.41 -6.01 -4.67
CA ASP A 136 16.04 -5.59 -5.92
C ASP A 136 15.01 -5.10 -6.93
N SER A 137 13.85 -5.74 -6.98
CA SER A 137 12.74 -5.29 -7.86
C SER A 137 12.19 -3.93 -7.47
N LEU A 138 12.11 -3.60 -6.17
CA LEU A 138 11.68 -2.29 -5.69
C LEU A 138 12.74 -1.21 -5.98
N LEU A 139 14.02 -1.53 -5.78
CA LEU A 139 15.13 -0.63 -6.12
C LEU A 139 15.19 -0.35 -7.63
N ALA A 140 14.98 -1.36 -8.47
CA ALA A 140 14.96 -1.22 -9.93
C ALA A 140 13.85 -0.28 -10.43
N GLU A 141 12.73 -0.17 -9.71
CA GLU A 141 11.65 0.78 -10.02
C GLU A 141 11.86 2.17 -9.40
N GLY A 142 12.99 2.40 -8.73
CA GLY A 142 13.40 3.71 -8.22
C GLY A 142 13.11 3.95 -6.74
N ALA A 143 12.94 2.91 -5.92
CA ALA A 143 12.87 3.10 -4.47
C ALA A 143 14.17 3.74 -3.95
N ASN A 144 14.05 4.78 -3.13
CA ASN A 144 15.18 5.48 -2.53
C ASN A 144 15.88 4.66 -1.43
N ALA A 145 15.14 3.78 -0.80
CA ALA A 145 15.62 2.81 0.18
C ALA A 145 14.64 1.64 0.27
N VAL A 146 15.09 0.52 0.84
CA VAL A 146 14.23 -0.63 1.14
C VAL A 146 14.42 -1.01 2.60
N VAL A 147 13.32 -1.25 3.30
CA VAL A 147 13.30 -1.70 4.70
C VAL A 147 12.49 -2.99 4.84
N LYS A 148 12.86 -3.81 5.80
CA LYS A 148 12.18 -5.08 6.09
C LYS A 148 11.27 -4.99 7.32
N HIS A 149 11.63 -4.18 8.29
CA HIS A 149 10.86 -4.06 9.53
C HIS A 149 10.26 -2.66 9.65
N MET A 150 9.03 -2.57 10.17
CA MET A 150 8.35 -1.29 10.35
C MET A 150 9.17 -0.29 11.17
N ARG A 151 9.85 -0.75 12.22
CA ARG A 151 10.71 0.09 13.07
C ARG A 151 11.84 0.79 12.30
N ASP A 152 12.31 0.20 11.19
CA ASP A 152 13.41 0.75 10.41
C ASP A 152 12.98 1.98 9.59
N LEU A 153 11.67 2.16 9.40
CA LEU A 153 11.10 3.36 8.74
C LEU A 153 11.51 4.65 9.44
N ARG A 154 11.64 4.65 10.76
CA ARG A 154 12.05 5.82 11.55
C ARG A 154 13.38 6.43 11.12
N ASN A 155 14.24 5.63 10.49
CA ASN A 155 15.58 6.04 10.06
C ASN A 155 15.62 6.54 8.61
N VAL A 156 14.50 6.38 7.87
CA VAL A 156 14.47 6.63 6.41
C VAL A 156 13.29 7.50 5.96
N VAL A 157 12.43 7.93 6.87
CA VAL A 157 11.31 8.86 6.58
C VAL A 157 11.58 10.23 7.18
#